data_8c60de8fd32f22e50e33f4565e5dd1e1
#
_entry.id   8c60de8fd32f22e50e33f4565e5dd1e1
#
_cell.length_a   1.000
_cell.length_b   1.000
_cell.length_c   1.000
_cell.angle_alpha   90.00
_cell.angle_beta   90.00
_cell.angle_gamma   90.00
#
_symmetry.space_group_name_H-M   'P 1'
#
loop_
_entity.id
_entity.type
_entity.pdbx_description
1 polymer ?
#
loop_
_entity_poly.entity_id
_entity_poly.type
_entity_poly.pdbx_seq_one_letter_code
_entity_poly.pdbx_strand_id
1 'polypeptide(L)'
;MSMPKEKKVKLDKVLTSNELVSYRKARLGKYKKRLKYFLQVNKLFLQLEKGEEIEVSCDAAYSISKNEFGDEVLTIKFYKTSSFDIDQKLKKVASSLSTLFESDLGEVREELSHIEYSLILKPSKELETEEFTKDLIRSERDYIFLNQRYKMDLKRYPHLLLTGATRSGKTIYLTHLLMEMMRSNATGKADENFIFVNDGKGLELVDYCRQLDLKVASGYTDILLTVEKVHRIMKQRQENGERYEQRIFLVLDEFSSIQESFPLDKEGKEKKKKFMQLVADIIRLGGSCNVSVFIGNQVSNTDRIPSELKNNILTRLNLGKIVSGDQWRVLFGQEEQIEVSIPGPGHGILYDENGLHKFVAPRVLMQEY
;
A
#
# COMPACT_ATOMS: atom_id res chain seq x y z
N MET A 1 1.03 -27.72 -2.70
CA MET A 1 2.37 -27.36 -3.20
C MET A 1 3.41 -27.68 -2.13
N SER A 2 4.51 -28.39 -2.46
CA SER A 2 5.58 -28.66 -1.49
C SER A 2 6.32 -27.35 -1.20
N MET A 3 6.55 -27.05 0.07
CA MET A 3 7.34 -25.87 0.46
C MET A 3 8.72 -25.92 -0.22
N PRO A 4 9.21 -24.80 -0.76
CA PRO A 4 10.52 -24.73 -1.36
C PRO A 4 11.61 -25.05 -0.32
N LYS A 5 12.62 -25.83 -0.69
CA LYS A 5 13.72 -26.20 0.21
C LYS A 5 14.57 -24.97 0.54
N GLU A 6 14.59 -24.59 1.80
CA GLU A 6 15.46 -23.51 2.30
C GLU A 6 16.93 -23.94 2.29
N LYS A 7 17.81 -23.02 1.83
CA LYS A 7 19.26 -23.20 1.82
C LYS A 7 19.90 -22.28 2.84
N LYS A 8 20.51 -22.83 3.87
CA LYS A 8 21.16 -22.06 4.95
C LYS A 8 22.47 -21.44 4.50
N VAL A 9 22.73 -20.22 4.97
CA VAL A 9 23.94 -19.45 4.73
C VAL A 9 24.47 -18.92 6.06
N LYS A 10 25.73 -19.25 6.34
CA LYS A 10 26.48 -18.74 7.50
C LYS A 10 27.75 -18.08 7.03
N LEU A 11 28.15 -17.04 7.74
CA LEU A 11 29.47 -16.43 7.58
C LEU A 11 30.39 -17.03 8.64
N ASP A 12 31.14 -18.06 8.27
CA ASP A 12 31.98 -18.83 9.21
C ASP A 12 33.31 -18.10 9.51
N LYS A 13 33.76 -17.22 8.62
CA LYS A 13 34.98 -16.43 8.76
C LYS A 13 34.86 -15.10 7.99
N VAL A 14 35.69 -14.14 8.35
CA VAL A 14 35.81 -12.89 7.59
C VAL A 14 36.38 -13.21 6.21
N LEU A 15 35.72 -12.71 5.16
CA LEU A 15 36.15 -12.90 3.78
C LEU A 15 37.36 -11.99 3.48
N THR A 16 38.36 -12.53 2.80
CA THR A 16 39.50 -11.76 2.30
C THR A 16 39.03 -10.76 1.20
N SER A 17 39.85 -9.76 0.92
CA SER A 17 39.55 -8.78 -0.13
C SER A 17 39.33 -9.44 -1.49
N ASN A 18 40.05 -10.48 -1.84
CA ASN A 18 39.88 -11.22 -3.08
C ASN A 18 38.56 -12.00 -3.09
N GLU A 19 38.16 -12.64 -1.97
CA GLU A 19 36.90 -13.32 -1.83
C GLU A 19 35.72 -12.34 -1.92
N LEU A 20 35.81 -11.16 -1.29
CA LEU A 20 34.81 -10.10 -1.38
C LEU A 20 34.57 -9.68 -2.82
N VAL A 21 35.63 -9.39 -3.58
CA VAL A 21 35.52 -9.02 -5.00
C VAL A 21 34.89 -10.17 -5.82
N SER A 22 35.35 -11.40 -5.59
CA SER A 22 34.82 -12.58 -6.28
C SER A 22 33.35 -12.85 -5.95
N TYR A 23 32.95 -12.67 -4.70
CA TYR A 23 31.57 -12.93 -4.24
C TYR A 23 30.61 -11.84 -4.71
N ARG A 24 31.04 -10.56 -4.74
CA ARG A 24 30.27 -9.46 -5.34
C ARG A 24 30.00 -9.70 -6.82
N LYS A 25 31.01 -10.15 -7.57
CA LYS A 25 30.91 -10.40 -9.02
C LYS A 25 30.30 -11.78 -9.36
N ALA A 26 29.88 -12.55 -8.36
CA ALA A 26 29.26 -13.86 -8.61
C ALA A 26 28.00 -13.68 -9.46
N ARG A 27 27.84 -14.59 -10.46
CA ARG A 27 26.63 -14.58 -11.33
C ARG A 27 25.34 -14.66 -10.50
N LEU A 28 24.29 -14.03 -11.00
CA LEU A 28 22.94 -14.28 -10.53
C LEU A 28 22.72 -15.80 -10.49
N GLY A 29 22.14 -16.32 -9.43
CA GLY A 29 22.05 -17.79 -9.20
C GLY A 29 23.08 -18.35 -8.20
N LYS A 30 24.18 -17.64 -7.92
CA LYS A 30 25.10 -18.00 -6.83
C LYS A 30 24.73 -17.28 -5.52
N TYR A 31 23.49 -17.39 -5.12
CA TYR A 31 22.89 -16.67 -3.97
C TYR A 31 23.69 -16.82 -2.68
N LYS A 32 24.17 -18.02 -2.36
CA LYS A 32 24.97 -18.26 -1.16
C LYS A 32 26.22 -17.37 -1.09
N LYS A 33 26.93 -17.18 -2.22
CA LYS A 33 28.14 -16.32 -2.27
C LYS A 33 27.76 -14.85 -2.11
N ARG A 34 26.71 -14.39 -2.82
CA ARG A 34 26.22 -13.03 -2.70
C ARG A 34 25.71 -12.71 -1.30
N LEU A 35 25.03 -13.64 -0.64
CA LEU A 35 24.60 -13.46 0.75
C LEU A 35 25.76 -13.42 1.74
N LYS A 36 26.80 -14.26 1.58
CA LYS A 36 28.01 -14.13 2.41
C LYS A 36 28.69 -12.78 2.25
N TYR A 37 28.81 -12.28 1.01
CA TYR A 37 29.29 -10.91 0.75
C TYR A 37 28.40 -9.88 1.46
N PHE A 38 27.09 -10.02 1.34
CA PHE A 38 26.12 -9.11 1.94
C PHE A 38 26.23 -9.03 3.46
N LEU A 39 26.32 -10.18 4.13
CA LEU A 39 26.48 -10.25 5.60
C LEU A 39 27.73 -9.51 6.06
N GLN A 40 28.84 -9.64 5.32
CA GLN A 40 30.08 -8.98 5.70
C GLN A 40 30.07 -7.48 5.45
N VAL A 41 29.63 -7.04 4.27
CA VAL A 41 29.64 -5.61 3.90
C VAL A 41 28.71 -4.79 4.79
N ASN A 42 27.57 -5.37 5.18
CA ASN A 42 26.61 -4.72 6.09
C ASN A 42 26.94 -4.93 7.57
N LYS A 43 28.09 -5.56 7.88
CA LYS A 43 28.53 -5.84 9.27
C LYS A 43 27.44 -6.53 10.10
N LEU A 44 26.82 -7.58 9.53
CA LEU A 44 25.79 -8.37 10.19
C LEU A 44 26.41 -9.54 10.98
N PHE A 45 27.51 -9.27 11.67
CA PHE A 45 28.25 -10.19 12.51
C PHE A 45 29.03 -9.44 13.59
N LEU A 46 29.36 -10.15 14.66
CA LEU A 46 30.29 -9.71 15.71
C LEU A 46 31.58 -10.50 15.56
N GLN A 47 32.71 -9.80 15.57
CA GLN A 47 34.03 -10.38 15.47
C GLN A 47 34.76 -10.22 16.81
N LEU A 48 35.49 -11.24 17.24
CA LEU A 48 36.42 -11.13 18.37
C LEU A 48 37.55 -10.17 18.04
N GLU A 49 37.95 -9.36 19.02
CA GLU A 49 38.95 -8.26 18.82
C GLU A 49 40.32 -8.72 18.28
N LYS A 50 40.65 -10.00 18.33
CA LYS A 50 41.95 -10.54 17.96
C LYS A 50 41.90 -11.81 17.11
N GLY A 51 41.12 -11.82 16.03
CA GLY A 51 41.11 -13.01 15.16
C GLY A 51 40.24 -12.88 13.92
N GLU A 52 40.40 -13.82 12.98
CA GLU A 52 39.55 -13.95 11.81
C GLU A 52 38.24 -14.68 12.14
N GLU A 53 38.10 -15.16 13.38
CA GLU A 53 36.91 -15.92 13.84
C GLU A 53 35.74 -14.98 14.14
N ILE A 54 34.57 -15.42 13.75
CA ILE A 54 33.31 -14.70 13.97
C ILE A 54 32.63 -15.32 15.19
N GLU A 55 32.37 -14.48 16.22
CA GLU A 55 31.71 -14.90 17.45
C GLU A 55 30.22 -15.12 17.21
N VAL A 56 29.54 -14.16 16.61
CA VAL A 56 28.12 -14.22 16.29
C VAL A 56 27.90 -13.71 14.87
N SER A 57 27.24 -14.47 14.04
CA SER A 57 26.79 -14.06 12.72
C SER A 57 25.27 -14.13 12.63
N CYS A 58 24.69 -13.17 11.94
CA CYS A 58 23.33 -13.30 11.48
C CYS A 58 23.26 -14.49 10.50
N ASP A 59 22.58 -15.55 10.91
CA ASP A 59 22.31 -16.66 10.02
C ASP A 59 21.28 -16.23 8.99
N ALA A 60 21.46 -16.66 7.75
CA ALA A 60 20.49 -16.43 6.70
C ALA A 60 20.04 -17.74 6.06
N ALA A 61 18.83 -17.74 5.54
CA ALA A 61 18.33 -18.80 4.68
C ALA A 61 17.71 -18.18 3.43
N TYR A 62 17.73 -18.90 2.32
CA TYR A 62 17.05 -18.46 1.13
C TYR A 62 16.33 -19.60 0.41
N SER A 63 15.25 -19.28 -0.25
CA SER A 63 14.52 -20.17 -1.13
C SER A 63 14.11 -19.40 -2.41
N ILE A 64 13.84 -20.17 -3.47
CA ILE A 64 13.31 -19.62 -4.73
C ILE A 64 12.01 -20.35 -5.00
N SER A 65 10.99 -19.56 -5.29
CA SER A 65 9.67 -20.06 -5.62
C SER A 65 9.05 -19.22 -6.73
N LYS A 66 7.91 -19.66 -7.21
CA LYS A 66 7.01 -18.81 -7.98
C LYS A 66 5.85 -18.41 -7.08
N ASN A 67 5.49 -17.11 -7.11
CA ASN A 67 4.29 -16.64 -6.44
C ASN A 67 3.02 -17.01 -7.23
N GLU A 68 1.86 -16.64 -6.74
CA GLU A 68 0.58 -16.89 -7.40
C GLU A 68 0.44 -16.20 -8.77
N PHE A 69 1.23 -15.15 -9.02
CA PHE A 69 1.29 -14.42 -10.29
C PHE A 69 2.30 -15.02 -11.28
N GLY A 70 3.01 -16.08 -10.88
CA GLY A 70 4.03 -16.74 -11.69
C GLY A 70 5.40 -16.06 -11.69
N ASP A 71 5.58 -14.97 -10.91
CA ASP A 71 6.88 -14.30 -10.76
C ASP A 71 7.89 -15.21 -10.06
N GLU A 72 9.14 -15.17 -10.50
CA GLU A 72 10.23 -15.83 -9.78
C GLU A 72 10.65 -14.98 -8.59
N VAL A 73 10.44 -15.48 -7.39
CA VAL A 73 10.69 -14.78 -6.13
C VAL A 73 11.81 -15.44 -5.36
N LEU A 74 12.79 -14.64 -4.95
CA LEU A 74 13.84 -15.01 -4.00
C LEU A 74 13.41 -14.55 -2.61
N THR A 75 13.11 -15.49 -1.73
CA THR A 75 12.81 -15.21 -0.33
C THR A 75 14.08 -15.39 0.49
N ILE A 76 14.44 -14.39 1.28
CA ILE A 76 15.63 -14.40 2.16
C ILE A 76 15.15 -14.16 3.59
N LYS A 77 15.48 -15.07 4.48
CA LYS A 77 15.26 -14.94 5.93
C LYS A 77 16.58 -14.63 6.61
N PHE A 78 16.59 -13.58 7.42
CA PHE A 78 17.69 -13.24 8.31
C PHE A 78 17.26 -13.50 9.74
N TYR A 79 17.92 -14.44 10.42
CA TYR A 79 17.60 -14.76 11.80
C TYR A 79 18.18 -13.70 12.75
N LYS A 80 17.35 -13.20 13.66
CA LYS A 80 17.74 -12.24 14.68
C LYS A 80 18.76 -12.86 15.62
N THR A 81 19.75 -12.06 16.00
CA THR A 81 20.88 -12.51 16.83
C THR A 81 20.71 -12.16 18.30
N SER A 82 19.68 -11.39 18.65
CA SER A 82 19.51 -10.72 19.95
C SER A 82 20.56 -9.63 20.21
N SER A 83 21.39 -9.28 19.21
CA SER A 83 22.24 -8.09 19.24
C SER A 83 21.43 -6.91 18.70
N PHE A 84 21.25 -5.88 19.53
CA PHE A 84 20.50 -4.70 19.14
C PHE A 84 21.01 -4.07 17.83
N ASP A 85 22.34 -3.92 17.69
CA ASP A 85 22.95 -3.30 16.51
C ASP A 85 22.72 -4.12 15.23
N ILE A 86 22.87 -5.44 15.31
CA ILE A 86 22.67 -6.32 14.16
C ILE A 86 21.18 -6.33 13.78
N ASP A 87 20.32 -6.52 14.75
CA ASP A 87 18.88 -6.64 14.52
C ASP A 87 18.27 -5.32 13.99
N GLN A 88 18.78 -4.16 14.42
CA GLN A 88 18.40 -2.88 13.84
C GLN A 88 18.90 -2.70 12.39
N LYS A 89 20.13 -3.12 12.10
CA LYS A 89 20.65 -3.10 10.72
C LYS A 89 19.81 -3.98 9.80
N LEU A 90 19.35 -5.14 10.30
CA LEU A 90 18.50 -6.03 9.50
C LEU A 90 17.21 -5.36 8.99
N LYS A 91 16.67 -4.40 9.71
CA LYS A 91 15.47 -3.64 9.26
C LYS A 91 15.75 -2.69 8.09
N LYS A 92 17.01 -2.30 7.89
CA LYS A 92 17.43 -1.26 6.94
C LYS A 92 18.06 -1.80 5.63
N VAL A 93 18.08 -3.10 5.43
CA VAL A 93 18.86 -3.70 4.34
C VAL A 93 18.10 -3.90 3.02
N ALA A 94 16.82 -3.54 2.96
CA ALA A 94 15.96 -3.78 1.79
C ALA A 94 16.54 -3.24 0.49
N SER A 95 16.95 -1.97 0.45
CA SER A 95 17.54 -1.34 -0.73
C SER A 95 18.85 -1.99 -1.15
N SER A 96 19.72 -2.32 -0.17
CA SER A 96 20.98 -3.01 -0.43
C SER A 96 20.77 -4.42 -1.01
N LEU A 97 19.72 -5.13 -0.58
CA LEU A 97 19.35 -6.42 -1.14
C LEU A 97 18.84 -6.28 -2.58
N SER A 98 17.94 -5.33 -2.83
CA SER A 98 17.43 -5.06 -4.19
C SER A 98 18.56 -4.73 -5.15
N THR A 99 19.51 -3.88 -4.73
CA THR A 99 20.70 -3.53 -5.52
C THR A 99 21.59 -4.76 -5.76
N LEU A 100 21.87 -5.56 -4.72
CA LEU A 100 22.75 -6.72 -4.85
C LEU A 100 22.18 -7.79 -5.79
N PHE A 101 20.87 -8.00 -5.73
CA PHE A 101 20.20 -9.03 -6.51
C PHE A 101 19.59 -8.51 -7.81
N GLU A 102 19.72 -7.19 -8.09
CA GLU A 102 19.18 -6.54 -9.29
C GLU A 102 17.67 -6.86 -9.44
N SER A 103 16.94 -6.71 -8.33
CA SER A 103 15.56 -7.18 -8.20
C SER A 103 14.68 -6.15 -7.53
N ASP A 104 13.38 -6.22 -7.80
CA ASP A 104 12.41 -5.41 -7.09
C ASP A 104 12.10 -6.02 -5.72
N LEU A 105 11.92 -5.15 -4.72
CA LEU A 105 11.42 -5.57 -3.41
C LEU A 105 9.94 -5.94 -3.56
N GLY A 106 9.60 -7.15 -3.16
CA GLY A 106 8.20 -7.61 -3.11
C GLY A 106 7.59 -7.33 -1.75
N GLU A 107 7.97 -8.09 -0.74
CA GLU A 107 7.39 -8.03 0.60
C GLU A 107 8.48 -8.06 1.66
N VAL A 108 8.20 -7.41 2.81
CA VAL A 108 9.04 -7.51 4.01
C VAL A 108 8.16 -7.93 5.17
N ARG A 109 8.51 -9.04 5.83
CA ARG A 109 7.81 -9.54 7.03
C ARG A 109 8.76 -9.58 8.21
N GLU A 110 8.38 -8.97 9.31
CA GLU A 110 9.11 -9.07 10.57
C GLU A 110 8.42 -10.05 11.52
N GLU A 111 9.13 -11.12 11.86
CA GLU A 111 8.71 -12.12 12.83
C GLU A 111 9.55 -12.01 14.10
N LEU A 112 9.14 -12.71 15.16
CA LEU A 112 9.89 -12.70 16.43
C LEU A 112 11.34 -13.17 16.25
N SER A 113 11.56 -14.20 15.45
CA SER A 113 12.87 -14.86 15.29
C SER A 113 13.66 -14.41 14.06
N HIS A 114 13.03 -13.76 13.08
CA HIS A 114 13.68 -13.42 11.82
C HIS A 114 12.97 -12.24 11.09
N ILE A 115 13.65 -11.71 10.10
CA ILE A 115 13.06 -10.78 9.11
C ILE A 115 13.15 -11.46 7.76
N GLU A 116 12.04 -11.52 7.05
CA GLU A 116 11.92 -12.10 5.72
C GLU A 116 11.83 -11.01 4.66
N TYR A 117 12.62 -11.14 3.60
CA TYR A 117 12.63 -10.28 2.43
C TYR A 117 12.29 -11.08 1.19
N SER A 118 11.24 -10.70 0.49
CA SER A 118 10.87 -11.28 -0.80
C SER A 118 11.32 -10.34 -1.93
N LEU A 119 12.13 -10.86 -2.86
CA LEU A 119 12.66 -10.12 -3.99
C LEU A 119 12.14 -10.73 -5.29
N ILE A 120 11.54 -9.92 -6.14
CA ILE A 120 11.03 -10.35 -7.45
C ILE A 120 12.18 -10.33 -8.45
N LEU A 121 12.73 -11.50 -8.77
CA LEU A 121 13.86 -11.64 -9.68
C LEU A 121 13.44 -11.48 -11.15
N LYS A 122 12.28 -12.06 -11.49
CA LYS A 122 11.71 -12.01 -12.83
C LYS A 122 10.20 -11.89 -12.73
N PRO A 123 9.63 -10.74 -13.06
CA PRO A 123 8.20 -10.61 -13.17
C PRO A 123 7.68 -11.47 -14.33
N SER A 124 6.56 -12.15 -14.13
CA SER A 124 5.97 -13.04 -15.15
C SER A 124 5.23 -12.26 -16.23
N LYS A 125 4.74 -11.08 -15.90
CA LYS A 125 4.01 -10.20 -16.81
C LYS A 125 4.36 -8.74 -16.52
N GLU A 126 4.47 -7.94 -17.58
CA GLU A 126 4.36 -6.50 -17.48
C GLU A 126 2.93 -6.14 -17.04
N LEU A 127 2.79 -5.05 -16.31
CA LEU A 127 1.47 -4.59 -15.87
C LEU A 127 0.68 -4.20 -17.13
N GLU A 128 -0.39 -4.95 -17.39
CA GLU A 128 -1.24 -4.72 -18.55
C GLU A 128 -1.98 -3.38 -18.40
N THR A 129 -2.22 -2.74 -19.52
CA THR A 129 -3.10 -1.59 -19.61
C THR A 129 -4.53 -2.08 -19.45
N GLU A 130 -5.29 -1.49 -18.56
CA GLU A 130 -6.70 -1.79 -18.37
C GLU A 130 -7.53 -0.86 -19.25
N GLU A 131 -8.36 -1.43 -20.11
CA GLU A 131 -9.31 -0.65 -20.88
C GLU A 131 -10.48 -0.22 -19.97
N PHE A 132 -10.97 0.99 -20.21
CA PHE A 132 -12.15 1.52 -19.56
C PHE A 132 -13.39 0.74 -20.04
N THR A 133 -13.92 -0.15 -19.20
CA THR A 133 -15.12 -0.93 -19.50
C THR A 133 -16.10 -0.86 -18.33
N LYS A 134 -17.33 -0.41 -18.62
CA LYS A 134 -18.41 -0.34 -17.64
C LYS A 134 -19.05 -1.71 -17.33
N ASP A 135 -18.85 -2.69 -18.18
CA ASP A 135 -19.69 -3.90 -18.24
C ASP A 135 -19.11 -5.15 -17.57
N LEU A 136 -17.94 -5.06 -16.95
CA LEU A 136 -17.33 -6.20 -16.29
C LEU A 136 -17.92 -6.42 -14.88
N ILE A 137 -18.82 -7.40 -14.77
CA ILE A 137 -19.32 -7.88 -13.48
C ILE A 137 -18.31 -8.89 -12.93
N ARG A 138 -17.88 -8.69 -11.68
CA ARG A 138 -17.07 -9.68 -10.97
C ARG A 138 -17.92 -10.46 -9.97
N SER A 139 -17.64 -11.76 -9.85
CA SER A 139 -18.25 -12.63 -8.85
C SER A 139 -17.75 -12.37 -7.42
N GLU A 140 -16.59 -11.76 -7.27
CA GLU A 140 -15.94 -11.49 -5.98
C GLU A 140 -16.38 -10.12 -5.42
N ARG A 141 -17.54 -10.08 -4.77
CA ARG A 141 -18.16 -8.85 -4.23
C ARG A 141 -17.40 -8.19 -3.07
N ASP A 142 -16.65 -8.97 -2.32
CA ASP A 142 -15.99 -8.49 -1.11
C ASP A 142 -14.54 -8.02 -1.34
N TYR A 143 -14.13 -7.91 -2.60
CA TYR A 143 -12.78 -7.52 -2.97
C TYR A 143 -12.76 -6.33 -3.91
N ILE A 144 -11.77 -5.45 -3.69
CA ILE A 144 -11.33 -4.44 -4.67
C ILE A 144 -9.95 -4.87 -5.16
N PHE A 145 -9.82 -5.04 -6.47
CA PHE A 145 -8.52 -5.33 -7.07
C PHE A 145 -7.74 -4.03 -7.20
N LEU A 146 -6.71 -3.87 -6.37
CA LEU A 146 -5.86 -2.70 -6.41
C LEU A 146 -5.02 -2.67 -7.70
N ASN A 147 -4.61 -3.83 -8.17
CA ASN A 147 -4.06 -4.11 -9.49
C ASN A 147 -4.17 -5.63 -9.75
N GLN A 148 -3.48 -6.12 -10.76
CA GLN A 148 -3.49 -7.56 -11.07
C GLN A 148 -2.87 -8.45 -9.98
N ARG A 149 -2.07 -7.88 -9.06
CA ARG A 149 -1.32 -8.61 -8.02
C ARG A 149 -1.93 -8.47 -6.63
N TYR A 150 -2.51 -7.33 -6.34
CA TYR A 150 -2.98 -7.00 -5.00
C TYR A 150 -4.48 -6.77 -5.01
N LYS A 151 -5.16 -7.38 -4.06
CA LYS A 151 -6.57 -7.18 -3.81
C LYS A 151 -6.80 -6.84 -2.34
N MET A 152 -7.77 -5.98 -2.08
CA MET A 152 -8.18 -5.54 -0.76
C MET A 152 -9.43 -6.30 -0.35
N ASP A 153 -9.38 -7.01 0.78
CA ASP A 153 -10.53 -7.66 1.39
C ASP A 153 -11.39 -6.63 2.14
N LEU A 154 -12.52 -6.27 1.58
CA LEU A 154 -13.41 -5.26 2.13
C LEU A 154 -14.12 -5.69 3.43
N LYS A 155 -14.16 -6.98 3.75
CA LYS A 155 -14.70 -7.46 5.04
C LYS A 155 -13.74 -7.20 6.18
N ARG A 156 -12.46 -7.38 5.92
CA ARG A 156 -11.39 -7.20 6.92
C ARG A 156 -10.88 -5.77 6.96
N TYR A 157 -10.69 -5.17 5.79
CA TYR A 157 -10.04 -3.87 5.59
C TYR A 157 -10.93 -2.99 4.71
N PRO A 158 -12.04 -2.45 5.26
CA PRO A 158 -13.05 -1.78 4.46
C PRO A 158 -12.61 -0.39 3.93
N HIS A 159 -11.53 0.18 4.43
CA HIS A 159 -11.14 1.56 4.15
C HIS A 159 -9.77 1.65 3.50
N LEU A 160 -9.60 2.62 2.60
CA LEU A 160 -8.35 2.90 1.89
C LEU A 160 -7.93 4.36 2.07
N LEU A 161 -6.65 4.57 2.35
CA LEU A 161 -6.00 5.88 2.23
C LEU A 161 -5.12 5.88 0.97
N LEU A 162 -5.49 6.71 -0.01
CA LEU A 162 -4.74 6.92 -1.24
C LEU A 162 -4.05 8.29 -1.18
N THR A 163 -2.73 8.29 -1.24
CA THR A 163 -1.96 9.53 -1.28
C THR A 163 -1.10 9.60 -2.54
N GLY A 164 -0.65 10.78 -2.88
CA GLY A 164 0.25 10.93 -4.01
C GLY A 164 0.69 12.37 -4.20
N ALA A 165 1.87 12.55 -4.78
CA ALA A 165 2.33 13.86 -5.22
C ALA A 165 1.51 14.34 -6.43
N THR A 166 1.55 15.63 -6.70
CA THR A 166 0.98 16.18 -7.93
C THR A 166 1.58 15.47 -9.15
N ARG A 167 0.74 15.07 -10.10
CA ARG A 167 1.12 14.32 -11.31
C ARG A 167 1.64 12.90 -11.04
N SER A 168 1.37 12.32 -9.88
CA SER A 168 1.71 10.92 -9.59
C SER A 168 0.79 9.89 -10.25
N GLY A 169 -0.32 10.32 -10.85
CA GLY A 169 -1.35 9.44 -11.41
C GLY A 169 -2.49 9.11 -10.43
N LYS A 170 -2.57 9.81 -9.27
CA LYS A 170 -3.60 9.55 -8.24
C LYS A 170 -5.02 9.59 -8.77
N THR A 171 -5.40 10.62 -9.55
CA THR A 171 -6.76 10.78 -10.07
C THR A 171 -7.12 9.67 -11.07
N ILE A 172 -6.19 9.32 -11.96
CA ILE A 172 -6.37 8.20 -12.92
C ILE A 172 -6.54 6.89 -12.14
N TYR A 173 -5.74 6.67 -11.13
CA TYR A 173 -5.84 5.47 -10.30
C TYR A 173 -7.14 5.45 -9.48
N LEU A 174 -7.60 6.58 -8.99
CA LEU A 174 -8.90 6.68 -8.32
C LEU A 174 -10.05 6.28 -9.27
N THR A 175 -9.94 6.61 -10.57
CA THR A 175 -10.90 6.15 -11.58
C THR A 175 -10.91 4.62 -11.70
N HIS A 176 -9.74 3.96 -11.69
CA HIS A 176 -9.67 2.50 -11.62
C HIS A 176 -10.40 1.95 -10.38
N LEU A 177 -10.19 2.56 -9.21
CA LEU A 177 -10.88 2.15 -7.99
C LEU A 177 -12.39 2.33 -8.08
N LEU A 178 -12.88 3.40 -8.70
CA LEU A 178 -14.31 3.61 -8.96
C LEU A 178 -14.88 2.51 -9.87
N MET A 179 -14.16 2.12 -10.92
CA MET A 179 -14.56 0.99 -11.76
C MET A 179 -14.61 -0.32 -10.96
N GLU A 180 -13.65 -0.57 -10.09
CA GLU A 180 -13.64 -1.74 -9.21
C GLU A 180 -14.80 -1.72 -8.20
N MET A 181 -15.17 -0.56 -7.66
CA MET A 181 -16.35 -0.41 -6.79
C MET A 181 -17.64 -0.75 -7.54
N MET A 182 -17.78 -0.31 -8.80
CA MET A 182 -18.91 -0.68 -9.65
C MET A 182 -18.93 -2.19 -9.91
N ARG A 183 -17.80 -2.80 -10.20
CA ARG A 183 -17.66 -4.24 -10.44
C ARG A 183 -17.91 -5.08 -9.20
N SER A 184 -17.59 -4.59 -8.01
CA SER A 184 -17.79 -5.30 -6.74
C SER A 184 -19.27 -5.32 -6.31
N ASN A 185 -20.09 -4.41 -6.82
CA ASN A 185 -21.53 -4.42 -6.62
C ASN A 185 -22.24 -5.36 -7.60
N ALA A 186 -23.35 -5.98 -7.17
CA ALA A 186 -24.00 -7.05 -7.92
C ALA A 186 -24.49 -6.67 -9.33
N THR A 187 -24.65 -5.39 -9.62
CA THR A 187 -25.27 -4.91 -10.87
C THR A 187 -24.26 -4.55 -11.95
N GLY A 188 -22.99 -4.32 -11.61
CA GLY A 188 -21.98 -3.85 -12.55
C GLY A 188 -22.30 -2.48 -13.20
N LYS A 189 -23.30 -1.77 -12.71
CA LYS A 189 -23.71 -0.45 -13.19
C LYS A 189 -23.38 0.62 -12.17
N ALA A 190 -23.17 1.83 -12.65
CA ALA A 190 -23.11 3.00 -11.78
C ALA A 190 -24.44 3.12 -11.05
N ASP A 191 -24.38 3.00 -9.73
CA ASP A 191 -25.57 3.21 -8.89
C ASP A 191 -25.28 4.34 -7.92
N GLU A 192 -25.96 5.46 -8.13
CA GLU A 192 -25.89 6.63 -7.27
C GLU A 192 -26.23 6.35 -5.81
N ASN A 193 -26.91 5.23 -5.55
CA ASN A 193 -27.29 4.84 -4.20
C ASN A 193 -26.18 4.14 -3.44
N PHE A 194 -25.09 3.74 -4.10
CA PHE A 194 -24.02 2.95 -3.47
C PHE A 194 -22.62 3.55 -3.59
N ILE A 195 -22.38 4.44 -4.55
CA ILE A 195 -21.07 5.09 -4.73
C ILE A 195 -21.24 6.60 -4.60
N PHE A 196 -20.73 7.17 -3.54
CA PHE A 196 -20.81 8.59 -3.21
C PHE A 196 -19.44 9.24 -3.38
N VAL A 197 -19.25 9.96 -4.47
CA VAL A 197 -17.99 10.61 -4.80
C VAL A 197 -18.03 12.07 -4.40
N ASN A 198 -16.98 12.52 -3.69
CA ASN A 198 -16.83 13.90 -3.24
C ASN A 198 -15.43 14.38 -3.63
N ASP A 199 -15.34 15.52 -4.29
CA ASP A 199 -14.09 16.11 -4.76
C ASP A 199 -13.90 17.51 -4.17
N GLY A 200 -12.82 17.67 -3.38
CA GLY A 200 -12.48 18.95 -2.75
C GLY A 200 -11.95 20.01 -3.71
N LYS A 201 -11.54 19.62 -4.92
CA LYS A 201 -11.07 20.57 -5.96
C LYS A 201 -12.10 20.81 -7.06
N GLY A 202 -12.94 19.80 -7.35
CA GLY A 202 -14.04 19.92 -8.31
C GLY A 202 -13.59 20.04 -9.78
N LEU A 203 -12.48 19.44 -10.16
CA LEU A 203 -11.91 19.57 -11.50
C LEU A 203 -11.76 18.22 -12.22
N GLU A 204 -10.58 17.61 -12.15
CA GLU A 204 -10.24 16.44 -12.97
C GLU A 204 -11.12 15.21 -12.72
N LEU A 205 -11.44 14.91 -11.46
CA LEU A 205 -12.24 13.73 -11.11
C LEU A 205 -13.68 13.83 -11.65
N VAL A 206 -14.23 15.04 -11.77
CA VAL A 206 -15.59 15.26 -12.29
C VAL A 206 -15.75 14.76 -13.72
N ASP A 207 -14.76 14.98 -14.58
CA ASP A 207 -14.82 14.53 -15.97
C ASP A 207 -14.73 13.00 -16.09
N TYR A 208 -13.89 12.36 -15.27
CA TYR A 208 -13.82 10.91 -15.20
C TYR A 208 -15.10 10.29 -14.64
N CYS A 209 -15.67 10.87 -13.59
CA CYS A 209 -16.94 10.39 -13.02
C CYS A 209 -18.11 10.55 -14.00
N ARG A 210 -18.13 11.61 -14.81
CA ARG A 210 -19.14 11.79 -15.87
C ARG A 210 -19.11 10.65 -16.89
N GLN A 211 -17.94 10.16 -17.27
CA GLN A 211 -17.81 9.01 -18.16
C GLN A 211 -18.30 7.71 -17.50
N LEU A 212 -18.25 7.64 -16.18
CA LEU A 212 -18.77 6.50 -15.40
C LEU A 212 -20.25 6.63 -15.01
N ASP A 213 -20.94 7.70 -15.41
CA ASP A 213 -22.30 8.07 -14.97
C ASP A 213 -22.42 8.21 -13.44
N LEU A 214 -21.32 8.64 -12.78
CA LEU A 214 -21.27 8.91 -11.36
C LEU A 214 -21.44 10.41 -11.09
N LYS A 215 -22.25 10.75 -10.09
CA LYS A 215 -22.35 12.14 -9.60
C LYS A 215 -21.25 12.44 -8.61
N VAL A 216 -20.70 13.66 -8.71
CA VAL A 216 -19.67 14.16 -7.80
C VAL A 216 -20.24 15.34 -7.01
N ALA A 217 -20.20 15.24 -5.69
CA ALA A 217 -20.45 16.38 -4.82
C ALA A 217 -19.18 17.24 -4.73
N SER A 218 -19.35 18.53 -4.93
CA SER A 218 -18.30 19.54 -4.80
C SER A 218 -18.79 20.72 -3.98
N GLY A 219 -17.87 21.38 -3.27
CA GLY A 219 -18.24 22.39 -2.29
C GLY A 219 -18.72 21.81 -0.96
N TYR A 220 -18.38 22.49 0.13
CA TYR A 220 -18.54 21.95 1.49
C TYR A 220 -19.98 21.59 1.85
N THR A 221 -20.98 22.28 1.30
CA THR A 221 -22.39 22.03 1.62
C THR A 221 -22.87 20.69 1.06
N ASP A 222 -22.61 20.43 -0.24
CA ASP A 222 -23.04 19.19 -0.90
C ASP A 222 -22.25 17.98 -0.37
N ILE A 223 -20.97 18.18 -0.08
CA ILE A 223 -20.12 17.17 0.51
C ILE A 223 -20.62 16.80 1.92
N LEU A 224 -20.97 17.80 2.76
CA LEU A 224 -21.53 17.55 4.08
C LEU A 224 -22.85 16.78 4.01
N LEU A 225 -23.77 17.19 3.11
CA LEU A 225 -25.04 16.49 2.89
C LEU A 225 -24.84 15.05 2.44
N THR A 226 -23.85 14.82 1.57
CA THR A 226 -23.50 13.47 1.10
C THR A 226 -23.00 12.60 2.25
N VAL A 227 -22.09 13.12 3.09
CA VAL A 227 -21.57 12.39 4.24
C VAL A 227 -22.68 12.12 5.28
N GLU A 228 -23.56 13.09 5.52
CA GLU A 228 -24.74 12.90 6.38
C GLU A 228 -25.68 11.79 5.86
N LYS A 229 -25.90 11.74 4.55
CA LYS A 229 -26.68 10.68 3.91
C LYS A 229 -26.07 9.30 4.15
N VAL A 230 -24.76 9.16 3.88
CA VAL A 230 -24.05 7.87 4.09
C VAL A 230 -24.08 7.46 5.57
N HIS A 231 -23.84 8.39 6.47
CA HIS A 231 -23.90 8.14 7.92
C HIS A 231 -25.30 7.70 8.36
N ARG A 232 -26.35 8.33 7.85
CA ARG A 232 -27.75 7.94 8.14
C ARG A 232 -28.02 6.52 7.65
N ILE A 233 -27.64 6.17 6.44
CA ILE A 233 -27.81 4.81 5.91
C ILE A 233 -27.04 3.80 6.77
N MET A 234 -25.81 4.12 7.16
CA MET A 234 -25.00 3.28 8.05
C MET A 234 -25.74 3.03 9.38
N LYS A 235 -26.29 4.09 10.00
CA LYS A 235 -27.06 3.97 11.25
C LYS A 235 -28.32 3.11 11.08
N GLN A 236 -29.08 3.30 10.01
CA GLN A 236 -30.24 2.46 9.71
C GLN A 236 -29.85 0.98 9.56
N ARG A 237 -28.73 0.68 8.85
CA ARG A 237 -28.23 -0.69 8.72
C ARG A 237 -27.82 -1.27 10.08
N GLN A 238 -27.20 -0.46 10.94
CA GLN A 238 -26.82 -0.88 12.29
C GLN A 238 -28.04 -1.20 13.16
N GLU A 239 -29.07 -0.38 13.10
CA GLU A 239 -30.33 -0.56 13.87
C GLU A 239 -31.11 -1.78 13.41
N ASN A 240 -31.20 -2.00 12.09
CA ASN A 240 -31.93 -3.13 11.53
C ASN A 240 -31.26 -4.48 11.78
N GLY A 241 -29.92 -4.48 12.01
CA GLY A 241 -29.16 -5.72 12.23
C GLY A 241 -29.09 -6.65 11.03
N GLU A 242 -29.50 -6.20 9.85
CA GLU A 242 -29.57 -7.00 8.62
C GLU A 242 -28.20 -7.05 7.92
N ARG A 243 -27.96 -8.18 7.22
CA ARG A 243 -26.79 -8.29 6.34
C ARG A 243 -27.17 -7.74 4.96
N TYR A 244 -26.50 -6.67 4.58
CA TYR A 244 -26.68 -6.05 3.27
C TYR A 244 -25.67 -6.64 2.27
N GLU A 245 -26.16 -7.04 1.11
CA GLU A 245 -25.29 -7.57 0.04
C GLU A 245 -24.49 -6.46 -0.66
N GLN A 246 -25.11 -5.29 -0.85
CA GLN A 246 -24.48 -4.17 -1.54
C GLN A 246 -23.68 -3.30 -0.58
N ARG A 247 -22.45 -3.00 -0.95
CA ARG A 247 -21.55 -2.15 -0.20
C ARG A 247 -21.71 -0.70 -0.61
N ILE A 248 -21.75 0.18 0.38
CA ILE A 248 -21.69 1.62 0.17
C ILE A 248 -20.22 2.04 0.14
N PHE A 249 -19.86 2.83 -0.85
CA PHE A 249 -18.55 3.47 -0.97
C PHE A 249 -18.69 4.97 -0.81
N LEU A 250 -17.99 5.54 0.16
CA LEU A 250 -17.81 6.97 0.34
C LEU A 250 -16.38 7.33 -0.10
N VAL A 251 -16.28 8.05 -1.20
CA VAL A 251 -15.01 8.53 -1.73
C VAL A 251 -14.86 10.01 -1.42
N LEU A 252 -13.74 10.38 -0.78
CA LEU A 252 -13.42 11.74 -0.37
C LEU A 252 -12.06 12.10 -0.99
N ASP A 253 -12.05 12.62 -2.23
CA ASP A 253 -10.80 13.03 -2.87
C ASP A 253 -10.41 14.46 -2.45
N GLU A 254 -9.11 14.69 -2.37
CA GLU A 254 -8.52 15.95 -1.88
C GLU A 254 -9.08 16.35 -0.50
N PHE A 255 -9.03 15.39 0.42
CA PHE A 255 -9.63 15.51 1.77
C PHE A 255 -9.21 16.78 2.52
N SER A 256 -7.95 17.20 2.38
CA SER A 256 -7.48 18.44 2.97
C SER A 256 -8.18 19.67 2.36
N SER A 257 -8.40 19.67 1.04
CA SER A 257 -9.12 20.75 0.36
C SER A 257 -10.60 20.78 0.78
N ILE A 258 -11.22 19.62 0.99
CA ILE A 258 -12.57 19.55 1.58
C ILE A 258 -12.60 20.25 2.95
N GLN A 259 -11.63 19.96 3.81
CA GLN A 259 -11.54 20.58 5.14
C GLN A 259 -11.33 22.09 5.09
N GLU A 260 -10.60 22.58 4.09
CA GLU A 260 -10.31 24.00 3.88
C GLU A 260 -11.47 24.77 3.25
N SER A 261 -12.38 24.10 2.56
CA SER A 261 -13.54 24.71 1.91
C SER A 261 -14.61 25.23 2.88
N PHE A 262 -14.60 24.75 4.13
CA PHE A 262 -15.53 25.22 5.16
C PHE A 262 -15.24 26.66 5.57
N PRO A 263 -16.27 27.54 5.70
CA PRO A 263 -16.10 28.89 6.14
C PRO A 263 -15.40 29.02 7.51
N LEU A 264 -14.67 30.11 7.70
CA LEU A 264 -13.90 30.33 8.95
C LEU A 264 -14.73 30.94 10.09
N ASP A 265 -15.97 31.34 9.82
CA ASP A 265 -16.92 31.82 10.82
C ASP A 265 -17.35 30.72 11.80
N LYS A 266 -18.15 31.10 12.78
CA LYS A 266 -18.61 30.17 13.82
C LYS A 266 -19.40 28.98 13.23
N GLU A 267 -20.30 29.27 12.28
CA GLU A 267 -21.16 28.25 11.65
C GLU A 267 -20.32 27.30 10.79
N GLY A 268 -19.40 27.81 9.99
CA GLY A 268 -18.52 27.00 9.18
C GLY A 268 -17.61 26.08 10.01
N LYS A 269 -17.09 26.58 11.13
CA LYS A 269 -16.32 25.75 12.09
C LYS A 269 -17.15 24.64 12.69
N GLU A 270 -18.40 24.89 13.04
CA GLU A 270 -19.33 23.88 13.57
C GLU A 270 -19.65 22.82 12.49
N LYS A 271 -19.93 23.25 11.26
CA LYS A 271 -20.14 22.35 10.13
C LYS A 271 -18.93 21.48 9.83
N LYS A 272 -17.73 22.07 9.84
CA LYS A 272 -16.47 21.32 9.69
C LYS A 272 -16.29 20.28 10.78
N LYS A 273 -16.53 20.66 12.06
CA LYS A 273 -16.47 19.73 13.19
C LYS A 273 -17.44 18.58 13.01
N LYS A 274 -18.69 18.88 12.61
CA LYS A 274 -19.70 17.86 12.32
C LYS A 274 -19.25 16.91 11.20
N PHE A 275 -18.76 17.46 10.07
CA PHE A 275 -18.20 16.66 8.97
C PHE A 275 -17.12 15.70 9.46
N MET A 276 -16.16 16.18 10.22
CA MET A 276 -15.06 15.34 10.74
C MET A 276 -15.55 14.24 11.68
N GLN A 277 -16.54 14.53 12.53
CA GLN A 277 -17.17 13.55 13.42
C GLN A 277 -17.89 12.45 12.63
N LEU A 278 -18.68 12.81 11.61
CA LEU A 278 -19.39 11.86 10.78
C LEU A 278 -18.43 10.95 10.00
N VAL A 279 -17.38 11.50 9.42
CA VAL A 279 -16.34 10.72 8.73
C VAL A 279 -15.65 9.76 9.70
N ALA A 280 -15.30 10.20 10.89
CA ALA A 280 -14.69 9.36 11.91
C ALA A 280 -15.62 8.21 12.34
N ASP A 281 -16.91 8.49 12.55
CA ASP A 281 -17.91 7.46 12.86
C ASP A 281 -18.06 6.44 11.74
N ILE A 282 -18.11 6.88 10.48
CA ILE A 282 -18.22 5.98 9.33
C ILE A 282 -16.98 5.08 9.22
N ILE A 283 -15.78 5.62 9.43
CA ILE A 283 -14.55 4.83 9.40
C ILE A 283 -14.52 3.82 10.54
N ARG A 284 -14.94 4.20 11.73
CA ARG A 284 -14.94 3.31 12.90
C ARG A 284 -15.98 2.20 12.85
N LEU A 285 -17.17 2.48 12.34
CA LEU A 285 -18.34 1.60 12.43
C LEU A 285 -18.78 1.03 11.08
N GLY A 286 -18.38 1.65 9.98
CA GLY A 286 -18.90 1.35 8.64
C GLY A 286 -18.60 -0.07 8.17
N GLY A 287 -17.45 -0.64 8.53
CA GLY A 287 -17.07 -1.98 8.10
C GLY A 287 -18.13 -3.04 8.46
N SER A 288 -18.68 -2.99 9.67
CA SER A 288 -19.73 -3.91 10.13
C SER A 288 -21.08 -3.71 9.42
N CYS A 289 -21.32 -2.53 8.84
CA CYS A 289 -22.53 -2.15 8.13
C CYS A 289 -22.37 -2.18 6.61
N ASN A 290 -21.33 -2.79 6.10
CA ASN A 290 -21.00 -2.82 4.66
C ASN A 290 -20.84 -1.41 4.06
N VAL A 291 -20.13 -0.51 4.76
CA VAL A 291 -19.79 0.84 4.32
C VAL A 291 -18.26 0.99 4.29
N SER A 292 -17.74 1.40 3.16
CA SER A 292 -16.29 1.62 2.95
C SER A 292 -15.99 3.10 2.69
N VAL A 293 -14.88 3.59 3.22
CA VAL A 293 -14.39 4.96 2.99
C VAL A 293 -13.06 4.91 2.27
N PHE A 294 -12.96 5.63 1.16
CA PHE A 294 -11.73 5.81 0.40
C PHE A 294 -11.35 7.28 0.44
N ILE A 295 -10.24 7.58 1.07
CA ILE A 295 -9.74 8.95 1.22
C ILE A 295 -8.59 9.17 0.26
N GLY A 296 -8.75 10.13 -0.67
CA GLY A 296 -7.69 10.68 -1.51
C GLY A 296 -7.10 11.93 -0.87
N ASN A 297 -5.77 12.07 -0.87
CA ASN A 297 -5.11 13.28 -0.42
C ASN A 297 -3.75 13.47 -1.11
N GLN A 298 -3.21 14.68 -1.07
CA GLN A 298 -1.82 14.90 -1.46
C GLN A 298 -0.88 14.42 -0.35
N VAL A 299 0.26 13.85 -0.74
CA VAL A 299 1.24 13.34 0.25
C VAL A 299 1.75 14.43 1.17
N SER A 300 1.90 15.67 0.68
CA SER A 300 2.32 16.84 1.46
C SER A 300 1.34 17.25 2.56
N ASN A 301 0.10 16.80 2.47
CA ASN A 301 -0.98 17.17 3.40
C ASN A 301 -1.45 16.00 4.28
N THR A 302 -0.66 14.93 4.36
CA THR A 302 -1.05 13.73 5.15
C THR A 302 -1.07 13.97 6.65
N ASP A 303 -0.33 14.95 7.15
CA ASP A 303 -0.36 15.43 8.54
C ASP A 303 -1.74 16.03 8.92
N ARG A 304 -2.50 16.55 7.94
CA ARG A 304 -3.86 17.09 8.13
C ARG A 304 -4.93 16.02 8.30
N ILE A 305 -4.61 14.76 8.02
CA ILE A 305 -5.50 13.64 8.31
C ILE A 305 -5.30 13.25 9.78
N PRO A 306 -6.33 13.36 10.64
CA PRO A 306 -6.21 13.01 12.05
C PRO A 306 -5.68 11.59 12.25
N SER A 307 -4.82 11.41 13.24
CA SER A 307 -4.22 10.10 13.55
C SER A 307 -5.28 9.05 13.85
N GLU A 308 -6.38 9.45 14.49
CA GLU A 308 -7.52 8.58 14.75
C GLU A 308 -8.09 7.96 13.46
N LEU A 309 -8.24 8.74 12.39
CA LEU A 309 -8.71 8.22 11.11
C LEU A 309 -7.68 7.28 10.49
N LYS A 310 -6.41 7.69 10.49
CA LYS A 310 -5.32 6.88 9.92
C LYS A 310 -5.16 5.53 10.61
N ASN A 311 -5.33 5.48 11.93
CA ASN A 311 -5.20 4.23 12.70
C ASN A 311 -6.30 3.21 12.38
N ASN A 312 -7.44 3.66 11.90
CA ASN A 312 -8.55 2.80 11.47
C ASN A 312 -8.51 2.45 9.97
N ILE A 313 -7.57 3.03 9.20
CA ILE A 313 -7.37 2.74 7.79
C ILE A 313 -6.06 1.97 7.64
N LEU A 314 -6.16 0.64 7.54
CA LEU A 314 -4.99 -0.25 7.47
C LEU A 314 -4.41 -0.35 6.06
N THR A 315 -5.26 -0.32 5.02
CA THR A 315 -4.78 -0.31 3.64
C THR A 315 -4.40 1.12 3.24
N ARG A 316 -3.14 1.34 2.91
CA ARG A 316 -2.61 2.66 2.55
C ARG A 316 -1.76 2.54 1.30
N LEU A 317 -2.03 3.39 0.33
CA LEU A 317 -1.31 3.44 -0.94
C LEU A 317 -0.78 4.85 -1.18
N ASN A 318 0.50 4.96 -1.45
CA ASN A 318 1.09 6.20 -1.92
C ASN A 318 1.62 6.04 -3.34
N LEU A 319 1.19 6.91 -4.25
CA LEU A 319 1.71 7.00 -5.61
C LEU A 319 2.74 8.12 -5.72
N GLY A 320 3.87 7.81 -6.33
CA GLY A 320 5.01 8.72 -6.43
C GLY A 320 5.95 8.66 -5.23
N LYS A 321 7.00 9.47 -5.30
CA LYS A 321 8.04 9.52 -4.27
C LYS A 321 7.54 10.16 -2.98
N ILE A 322 7.98 9.62 -1.85
CA ILE A 322 7.86 10.24 -0.54
C ILE A 322 9.19 10.93 -0.26
N VAL A 323 9.14 12.24 0.00
CA VAL A 323 10.36 13.08 0.06
C VAL A 323 10.90 13.22 1.48
N SER A 324 10.11 12.94 2.52
CA SER A 324 10.56 13.10 3.92
C SER A 324 10.22 11.90 4.79
N GLY A 325 11.06 11.66 5.79
CA GLY A 325 10.83 10.63 6.80
C GLY A 325 9.55 10.88 7.62
N ASP A 326 9.17 12.13 7.82
CA ASP A 326 7.92 12.48 8.51
C ASP A 326 6.69 12.06 7.71
N GLN A 327 6.68 12.31 6.40
CA GLN A 327 5.60 11.82 5.52
C GLN A 327 5.52 10.29 5.54
N TRP A 328 6.67 9.62 5.53
CA TRP A 328 6.75 8.17 5.63
C TRP A 328 6.14 7.66 6.92
N ARG A 329 6.54 8.22 8.06
CA ARG A 329 6.01 7.87 9.39
C ARG A 329 4.51 8.10 9.48
N VAL A 330 4.04 9.23 8.97
CA VAL A 330 2.61 9.58 8.96
C VAL A 330 1.80 8.59 8.13
N LEU A 331 2.35 8.12 6.99
CA LEU A 331 1.66 7.19 6.10
C LEU A 331 1.70 5.75 6.59
N PHE A 332 2.87 5.28 6.98
CA PHE A 332 3.09 3.85 7.22
C PHE A 332 3.35 3.51 8.69
N GLY A 333 3.44 4.50 9.58
CA GLY A 333 3.63 4.27 11.01
C GLY A 333 5.01 3.70 11.38
N GLN A 334 5.92 3.56 10.41
CA GLN A 334 7.26 3.04 10.63
C GLN A 334 8.26 4.19 10.77
N GLU A 335 9.20 4.04 11.70
CA GLU A 335 10.23 5.06 11.92
C GLU A 335 11.26 5.10 10.79
N GLU A 336 11.45 3.98 10.08
CA GLU A 336 12.49 3.84 9.07
C GLU A 336 11.92 3.79 7.66
N GLN A 337 12.40 4.69 6.84
CA GLN A 337 12.05 4.75 5.43
C GLN A 337 12.79 3.63 4.66
N ILE A 338 12.02 2.76 3.99
CA ILE A 338 12.59 1.82 3.03
C ILE A 338 12.79 2.57 1.71
N GLU A 339 14.02 2.61 1.20
CA GLU A 339 14.27 3.16 -0.12
C GLU A 339 13.72 2.21 -1.19
N VAL A 340 12.59 2.59 -1.78
CA VAL A 340 12.01 1.91 -2.93
C VAL A 340 12.23 2.77 -4.17
N SER A 341 12.77 2.18 -5.22
CA SER A 341 12.86 2.88 -6.50
C SER A 341 11.47 3.08 -7.09
N ILE A 342 11.11 4.35 -7.29
CA ILE A 342 9.84 4.75 -7.90
C ILE A 342 10.18 5.45 -9.22
N PRO A 343 10.10 4.75 -10.36
CA PRO A 343 10.61 5.26 -11.63
C PRO A 343 9.74 6.34 -12.26
N GLY A 344 8.45 6.46 -11.90
CA GLY A 344 7.59 7.46 -12.52
C GLY A 344 6.15 7.44 -12.02
N PRO A 345 5.25 8.16 -12.70
CA PRO A 345 3.82 8.18 -12.38
C PRO A 345 3.22 6.75 -12.37
N GLY A 346 2.23 6.54 -11.52
CA GLY A 346 1.59 5.23 -11.34
C GLY A 346 2.39 4.24 -10.49
N HIS A 347 3.65 4.53 -10.19
CA HIS A 347 4.45 3.70 -9.28
C HIS A 347 4.36 4.23 -7.86
N GLY A 348 4.39 3.33 -6.88
CA GLY A 348 4.22 3.71 -5.49
C GLY A 348 4.51 2.60 -4.51
N ILE A 349 3.96 2.77 -3.32
CA ILE A 349 4.11 1.84 -2.19
C ILE A 349 2.72 1.56 -1.62
N LEU A 350 2.38 0.30 -1.55
CA LEU A 350 1.21 -0.23 -0.85
C LEU A 350 1.63 -0.73 0.52
N TYR A 351 0.86 -0.40 1.54
CA TYR A 351 0.93 -0.97 2.88
C TYR A 351 -0.40 -1.63 3.21
N ASP A 352 -0.35 -2.90 3.57
CA ASP A 352 -1.49 -3.71 3.98
C ASP A 352 -1.13 -4.61 5.17
N GLU A 353 -1.94 -5.62 5.49
CA GLU A 353 -1.68 -6.58 6.56
C GLU A 353 -0.40 -7.40 6.40
N ASN A 354 0.11 -7.51 5.18
CA ASN A 354 1.32 -8.25 4.86
C ASN A 354 2.57 -7.34 4.87
N GLY A 355 2.41 -6.04 5.06
CA GLY A 355 3.49 -5.06 5.15
C GLY A 355 3.60 -4.13 3.95
N LEU A 356 4.83 -3.79 3.58
CA LEU A 356 5.12 -2.84 2.51
C LEU A 356 5.42 -3.56 1.19
N HIS A 357 4.74 -3.13 0.13
CA HIS A 357 4.88 -3.67 -1.21
C HIS A 357 5.20 -2.57 -2.21
N LYS A 358 6.07 -2.86 -3.17
CA LYS A 358 6.17 -2.03 -4.37
C LYS A 358 4.87 -2.15 -5.16
N PHE A 359 4.33 -1.03 -5.56
CA PHE A 359 3.05 -0.97 -6.24
C PHE A 359 3.18 -0.29 -7.60
N VAL A 360 2.46 -0.82 -8.58
CA VAL A 360 2.27 -0.18 -9.88
C VAL A 360 0.78 -0.15 -10.17
N ALA A 361 0.26 1.05 -10.38
CA ALA A 361 -1.14 1.28 -10.72
C ALA A 361 -1.44 0.77 -12.13
N PRO A 362 -2.59 0.14 -12.37
CA PRO A 362 -3.06 -0.12 -13.72
C PRO A 362 -3.17 1.17 -14.51
N ARG A 363 -2.84 1.11 -15.79
CA ARG A 363 -3.06 2.23 -16.70
C ARG A 363 -4.48 2.15 -17.23
N VAL A 364 -5.32 3.08 -16.82
CA VAL A 364 -6.69 3.21 -17.35
C VAL A 364 -6.62 4.03 -18.64
N LEU A 365 -7.09 3.43 -19.73
CA LEU A 365 -7.30 4.14 -20.99
C LEU A 365 -8.73 4.71 -20.99
N MET A 366 -8.82 6.02 -20.84
CA MET A 366 -10.09 6.74 -20.98
C MET A 366 -10.31 7.03 -22.46
N GLN A 367 -11.57 7.01 -22.90
CA GLN A 367 -11.92 7.50 -24.23
C GLN A 367 -11.69 9.02 -24.26
N GLU A 368 -10.84 9.46 -25.17
CA GLU A 368 -10.73 10.90 -25.45
C GLU A 368 -12.02 11.33 -26.17
N TYR A 369 -12.63 12.38 -25.64
CA TYR A 369 -13.79 13.03 -26.28
C TYR A 369 -13.32 14.09 -27.25
#